data_5f50f5fe28a23f7fce87f555431d7f09
#
_entry.id   5f50f5fe28a23f7fce87f555431d7f09
#
_cell.length_a   1.000
_cell.length_b   1.000
_cell.length_c   1.000
_cell.angle_alpha   90.00
_cell.angle_beta   90.00
_cell.angle_gamma   90.00
#
_symmetry.space_group_name_H-M   'P 1'
#
loop_
_entity.id
_entity.type
_entity.pdbx_description
1 polymer ?
#
loop_
_entity_poly.entity_id
_entity_poly.type
_entity_poly.pdbx_seq_one_letter_code
_entity_poly.pdbx_strand_id
1 'polypeptide(L)' 'MRIEYDSARDLLYVWLASPGTRAAKTETLAPGVHADFDGQGKLIGLEVLDASQVLGTQPQFEVIFTPRVTQTATT' A
#
# COMPACT_ATOMS: atom_id res chain seq x y z
N MET A 1 -7.55 -1.26 5.13
CA MET A 1 -6.58 -1.25 4.03
C MET A 1 -7.25 -1.62 2.74
N ARG A 2 -6.91 -0.94 1.67
CA ARG A 2 -7.41 -1.30 0.34
C ARG A 2 -6.24 -1.37 -0.62
N ILE A 3 -6.20 -2.41 -1.46
CA ILE A 3 -5.19 -2.53 -2.50
C ILE A 3 -5.92 -2.38 -3.83
N GLU A 4 -5.44 -1.45 -4.66
CA GLU A 4 -6.01 -1.19 -5.98
C GLU A 4 -4.93 -1.39 -7.02
N TYR A 5 -5.21 -2.20 -8.03
CA TYR A 5 -4.28 -2.37 -9.14
C TYR A 5 -4.99 -2.00 -10.43
N ASP A 6 -4.44 -0.99 -11.10
CA ASP A 6 -4.94 -0.52 -12.39
C ASP A 6 -4.08 -1.16 -13.46
N SER A 7 -4.59 -2.20 -14.11
CA SER A 7 -3.81 -2.95 -15.09
C SER A 7 -3.56 -2.14 -16.36
N ALA A 8 -4.42 -1.19 -16.67
CA ALA A 8 -4.25 -0.35 -17.85
C ALA A 8 -3.07 0.61 -17.70
N ARG A 9 -2.84 1.09 -16.48
CA ARG A 9 -1.74 2.00 -16.18
C ARG A 9 -0.57 1.33 -15.50
N ASP A 10 -0.72 0.06 -15.18
CA ASP A 10 0.29 -0.71 -14.43
C ASP A 10 0.67 0.01 -13.13
N LEU A 11 -0.35 0.40 -12.40
CA LEU A 11 -0.19 1.19 -11.20
C LEU A 11 -0.86 0.48 -10.02
N LEU A 12 -0.12 0.32 -8.95
CA LEU A 12 -0.63 -0.26 -7.71
C LEU A 12 -0.70 0.84 -6.66
N TYR A 13 -1.82 0.88 -5.92
CA TYR A 13 -1.93 1.77 -4.78
C TYR A 13 -2.43 1.00 -3.56
N VAL A 14 -1.75 1.19 -2.44
CA VAL A 14 -2.14 0.58 -1.18
C VAL A 14 -2.61 1.67 -0.24
N TRP A 15 -3.91 1.65 0.08
CA TRP A 15 -4.50 2.58 1.03
C TRP A 15 -4.33 2.02 2.44
N LEU A 16 -3.58 2.73 3.27
CA LEU A 16 -3.45 2.40 4.69
C LEU A 16 -4.48 3.17 5.52
N ALA A 17 -4.83 4.35 5.06
CA ALA A 17 -5.94 5.13 5.62
C ALA A 17 -7.19 4.87 4.78
N SER A 18 -8.28 5.52 5.11
CA SER A 18 -9.52 5.43 4.35
C SER A 18 -9.27 5.89 2.91
N PRO A 19 -9.77 5.16 1.91
CA PRO A 19 -9.60 5.57 0.52
C PRO A 19 -10.13 6.97 0.30
N GLY A 20 -9.36 7.77 -0.45
CA GLY A 20 -9.72 9.16 -0.69
C GLY A 20 -9.16 10.14 0.31
N THR A 21 -8.48 9.68 1.35
CA THR A 21 -7.81 10.57 2.29
C THR A 21 -6.78 11.40 1.53
N ARG A 22 -6.78 12.71 1.78
CA ARG A 22 -5.96 13.62 1.02
C ARG A 22 -4.51 13.60 1.46
N ALA A 23 -3.60 13.45 0.50
CA ALA A 23 -2.18 13.53 0.78
C ALA A 23 -1.75 14.98 0.87
N ALA A 24 -0.95 15.29 1.88
CA ALA A 24 -0.32 16.61 2.01
C ALA A 24 1.12 16.58 1.54
N LYS A 25 1.74 15.40 1.50
CA LYS A 25 3.14 15.26 1.15
C LYS A 25 3.36 13.88 0.56
N THR A 26 4.20 13.81 -0.47
CA THR A 26 4.61 12.56 -1.08
C THR A 26 6.11 12.46 -1.05
N GLU A 27 6.63 11.32 -0.64
CA GLU A 27 8.07 11.06 -0.65
C GLU A 27 8.38 9.87 -1.54
N THR A 28 9.43 9.99 -2.32
CA THR A 28 9.91 8.90 -3.15
C THR A 28 10.81 8.00 -2.31
N LEU A 29 10.45 6.73 -2.21
CA LEU A 29 11.20 5.75 -1.43
C LEU A 29 12.21 5.02 -2.30
N ALA A 30 11.87 4.81 -3.56
CA ALA A 30 12.70 4.12 -4.55
C ALA A 30 12.16 4.54 -5.92
N PRO A 31 12.87 4.26 -7.01
CA PRO A 31 12.34 4.57 -8.33
C PRO A 31 10.96 3.95 -8.53
N GLY A 32 9.98 4.79 -8.80
CA GLY A 32 8.61 4.35 -9.01
C GLY A 32 7.82 3.98 -7.77
N VAL A 33 8.41 4.13 -6.57
CA VAL A 33 7.72 3.79 -5.31
C VAL A 33 7.62 5.05 -4.47
N HIS A 34 6.39 5.45 -4.17
CA HIS A 34 6.12 6.70 -3.45
C HIS A 34 5.26 6.45 -2.23
N ALA A 35 5.50 7.20 -1.18
CA ALA A 35 4.70 7.15 0.04
C ALA A 35 3.97 8.47 0.21
N ASP A 36 2.68 8.39 0.51
CA ASP A 36 1.86 9.57 0.75
C ASP A 36 1.59 9.73 2.24
N PHE A 37 1.68 10.97 2.70
CA PHE A 37 1.48 11.31 4.10
C PHE A 37 0.42 12.40 4.22
N ASP A 38 -0.34 12.39 5.32
CA ASP A 38 -1.32 13.43 5.58
C ASP A 38 -0.64 14.66 6.19
N GLY A 39 -1.44 15.67 6.51
CA GLY A 39 -0.93 16.93 7.05
C GLY A 39 -0.28 16.79 8.41
N GLN A 40 -0.48 15.69 9.09
CA GLN A 40 0.13 15.43 10.39
C GLN A 40 1.34 14.51 10.29
N GLY A 41 1.74 14.16 9.07
CA GLY A 41 2.89 13.30 8.85
C GLY A 41 2.59 11.81 8.96
N LYS A 42 1.30 11.44 9.00
CA LYS A 42 0.93 10.04 9.09
C LYS A 42 0.92 9.42 7.69
N LEU A 43 1.49 8.22 7.56
CA LEU A 43 1.50 7.50 6.31
C LEU A 43 0.07 7.07 5.96
N ILE A 44 -0.39 7.45 4.77
CA ILE A 44 -1.74 7.13 4.34
C ILE A 44 -1.79 6.17 3.16
N GLY A 45 -0.72 6.05 2.39
CA GLY A 45 -0.73 5.13 1.27
C GLY A 45 0.62 4.98 0.59
N LEU A 46 0.70 3.97 -0.27
CA LEU A 46 1.90 3.68 -1.05
C LEU A 46 1.50 3.52 -2.51
N GLU A 47 2.28 4.12 -3.40
CA GLU A 47 2.06 4.03 -4.84
C GLU A 47 3.23 3.34 -5.50
N VAL A 48 2.95 2.38 -6.37
CA VAL A 48 3.97 1.69 -7.14
C VAL A 48 3.67 1.86 -8.62
N LEU A 49 4.53 2.59 -9.31
CA LEU A 49 4.43 2.78 -10.75
C LEU A 49 5.14 1.63 -11.44
N ASP A 50 4.69 1.28 -12.65
CA ASP A 50 5.23 0.15 -13.39
C ASP A 50 5.24 -1.09 -12.51
N ALA A 51 4.11 -1.35 -11.88
CA ALA A 51 4.01 -2.36 -10.83
C ALA A 51 4.37 -3.76 -11.32
N SER A 52 4.11 -4.07 -12.58
CA SER A 52 4.44 -5.39 -13.11
C SER A 52 5.94 -5.66 -13.11
N GLN A 53 6.78 -4.63 -13.14
CA GLN A 53 8.22 -4.81 -13.06
C GLN A 53 8.69 -5.14 -11.65
N VAL A 54 7.88 -4.81 -10.67
CA VAL A 54 8.19 -5.10 -9.26
C VAL A 54 7.51 -6.39 -8.82
N LEU A 55 6.25 -6.57 -9.24
CA LEU A 55 5.40 -7.64 -8.76
C LEU A 55 5.24 -8.81 -9.76
N GLY A 56 5.75 -8.65 -10.97
CA GLY A 56 5.54 -9.61 -12.03
C GLY A 56 4.29 -9.27 -12.85
N THR A 57 4.12 -9.94 -13.99
CA THR A 57 3.06 -9.59 -14.94
C THR A 57 1.67 -10.00 -14.49
N GLN A 58 1.58 -10.91 -13.53
CA GLN A 58 0.31 -11.33 -12.96
C GLN A 58 0.42 -11.27 -11.44
N PRO A 59 0.33 -10.06 -10.87
CA PRO A 59 0.54 -9.91 -9.44
C PRO A 59 -0.49 -10.69 -8.63
N GLN A 60 -0.01 -11.32 -7.57
CA GLN A 60 -0.85 -12.06 -6.64
C GLN A 60 -0.61 -11.49 -5.26
N PHE A 61 -1.67 -11.42 -4.48
CA PHE A 61 -1.61 -10.86 -3.14
C PHE A 61 -2.07 -11.89 -2.15
N GLU A 62 -1.27 -12.13 -1.14
CA GLU A 62 -1.58 -13.08 -0.11
C GLU A 62 -1.52 -12.40 1.23
N VAL A 63 -2.55 -12.55 2.05
CA VAL A 63 -2.59 -11.97 3.38
C VAL A 63 -2.68 -13.11 4.38
N ILE A 64 -1.69 -13.19 5.25
CA ILE A 64 -1.62 -14.26 6.23
C ILE A 64 -1.65 -13.64 7.62
N PHE A 65 -2.61 -14.10 8.44
CA PHE A 65 -2.66 -13.72 9.83
C PHE A 65 -2.12 -14.87 10.66
N THR A 66 -0.98 -14.64 11.29
CA THR A 66 -0.38 -15.65 12.14
C THR A 66 -0.94 -15.45 13.55
N PRO A 67 -1.63 -16.45 14.13
CA PRO A 67 -2.19 -16.28 15.46
C PRO A 67 -1.08 -16.10 16.49
N ARG A 68 -1.37 -15.31 17.49
CA ARG A 68 -0.46 -15.17 18.59
C ARG A 68 -0.62 -16.35 19.51
N VAL A 69 0.49 -16.87 19.93
CA VAL A 69 0.47 -18.02 20.84
C VAL A 69 -0.10 -17.64 22.17
N THR A 70 0.20 -16.49 22.58
CA THR A 70 -0.28 -16.11 23.85
C THR A 70 -1.47 -15.36 23.76
N GLN A 71 -2.03 -15.19 23.37
CA GLN A 71 -2.94 -14.46 23.31
C GLN A 71 -3.94 -14.41 23.67
N THR A 72 -4.11 -14.11 23.85
CA THR A 72 -4.99 -13.92 24.38
C THR A 72 -5.67 -13.08 23.70
N ALA A 73 -5.70 -12.97 23.08
CA ALA A 73 -6.31 -12.39 22.46
C ALA A 73 -6.84 -11.49 22.19
N THR A 74 -6.85 -11.08 22.00
CA THR A 74 -7.35 -10.23 21.90
C THR A 74 -7.38 -9.69 21.01
N THR A 75 -7.30 -9.64 20.45
CA THR A 75 -7.38 -9.12 19.58
C THR A 75 -7.95 -8.73 19.18
#